data_df6bb387d41a47cb57918b4bb54ffa98
#
_entry.id   df6bb387d41a47cb57918b4bb54ffa98
#
_cell.length_a   1.000
_cell.length_b   1.000
_cell.length_c   1.000
_cell.angle_alpha   90.00
_cell.angle_beta   90.00
_cell.angle_gamma   90.00
#
_symmetry.space_group_name_H-M   'P 1'
#
loop_
_entity.id
_entity.type
_entity.pdbx_description
1 polymer ?
#
loop_
_entity_poly.entity_id
_entity_poly.type
_entity_poly.pdbx_seq_one_letter_code
_entity_poly.pdbx_strand_id
1 'polypeptide(L)'
;SPLSDLQHQQLLLRMEYEYEKEEFRRQTETMGIARKVKRGLCWYPVGTGRSFYNSLNQLVIEIERKEDKDIEHVFEFGRPVCFFEQGYDGKIHYFNSICTVSYADEERMVVAVPGAGSLLEIQGAERLGVQLYFDETSYRTMFEALEDVIRAKGNRLAELRDILLSKQPSCWRATYPVRFPWLNSTQEAAVNKVLCAKDVAIVHGPPGTGKTTTLVEAIYETLHRENQVLVCAQSNTA
;
A
#
# COMPACT_ATOMS: atom_id res chain seq x y z
N SER A 1 22.30 12.29 17.46
CA SER A 1 21.04 12.57 18.23
C SER A 1 19.91 11.80 17.56
N PRO A 2 18.90 11.27 18.31
CA PRO A 2 17.76 10.56 17.72
C PRO A 2 17.04 11.37 16.63
N LEU A 3 16.93 12.68 16.83
CA LEU A 3 16.35 13.59 15.84
C LEU A 3 17.20 13.69 14.57
N SER A 4 18.51 13.66 14.70
CA SER A 4 19.45 13.65 13.57
C SER A 4 19.27 12.41 12.70
N ASP A 5 19.07 11.25 13.32
CA ASP A 5 18.88 9.99 12.58
C ASP A 5 17.56 10.00 11.81
N LEU A 6 16.47 10.50 12.41
CA LEU A 6 15.18 10.63 11.76
C LEU A 6 15.16 11.71 10.67
N GLN A 7 15.88 12.82 10.88
CA GLN A 7 16.04 13.85 9.84
C GLN A 7 16.84 13.32 8.66
N HIS A 8 17.81 12.44 8.90
CA HIS A 8 18.50 11.75 7.83
C HIS A 8 17.57 10.81 7.06
N GLN A 9 16.69 10.07 7.76
CA GLN A 9 15.66 9.26 7.10
C GLN A 9 14.69 10.10 6.27
N GLN A 10 14.29 11.28 6.73
CA GLN A 10 13.48 12.22 5.92
C GLN A 10 14.20 12.61 4.64
N LEU A 11 15.48 12.89 4.70
CA LEU A 11 16.28 13.25 3.52
C LEU A 11 16.34 12.10 2.53
N LEU A 12 16.61 10.88 3.00
CA LEU A 12 16.65 9.69 2.16
C LEU A 12 15.29 9.41 1.51
N LEU A 13 14.20 9.52 2.26
CA LEU A 13 12.86 9.35 1.74
C LEU A 13 12.52 10.39 0.65
N ARG A 14 12.95 11.65 0.84
CA ARG A 14 12.77 12.70 -0.16
C ARG A 14 13.54 12.40 -1.44
N MET A 15 14.77 11.94 -1.33
CA MET A 15 15.58 11.54 -2.49
C MET A 15 14.92 10.38 -3.25
N GLU A 16 14.43 9.37 -2.55
CA GLU A 16 13.69 8.25 -3.14
C GLU A 16 12.42 8.73 -3.83
N TYR A 17 11.62 9.56 -3.17
CA TYR A 17 10.41 10.15 -3.72
C TYR A 17 10.66 10.91 -5.02
N GLU A 18 11.65 11.79 -5.04
CA GLU A 18 11.98 12.59 -6.23
C GLU A 18 12.51 11.73 -7.37
N TYR A 19 13.31 10.72 -7.06
CA TYR A 19 13.80 9.76 -8.04
C TYR A 19 12.67 8.93 -8.65
N GLU A 20 11.83 8.34 -7.82
CA GLU A 20 10.70 7.52 -8.27
C GLU A 20 9.67 8.34 -9.07
N LYS A 21 9.41 9.56 -8.65
CA LYS A 21 8.51 10.48 -9.34
C LYS A 21 9.05 10.85 -10.73
N GLU A 22 10.33 11.17 -10.83
CA GLU A 22 10.96 11.50 -12.10
C GLU A 22 11.06 10.29 -13.03
N GLU A 23 11.37 9.12 -12.50
CA GLU A 23 11.40 7.88 -13.26
C GLU A 23 10.00 7.52 -13.79
N PHE A 24 8.97 7.66 -12.96
CA PHE A 24 7.58 7.47 -13.37
C PHE A 24 7.18 8.48 -14.47
N ARG A 25 7.53 9.74 -14.29
CA ARG A 25 7.28 10.79 -15.28
C ARG A 25 7.95 10.45 -16.62
N ARG A 26 9.21 10.06 -16.58
CA ARG A 26 9.96 9.66 -17.79
C ARG A 26 9.32 8.46 -18.48
N GLN A 27 8.89 7.45 -17.73
CA GLN A 27 8.25 6.26 -18.28
C GLN A 27 6.86 6.53 -18.86
N THR A 28 6.09 7.43 -18.28
CA THR A 28 4.69 7.67 -18.66
C THR A 28 4.50 8.82 -19.63
N GLU A 29 5.19 9.94 -19.47
CA GLU A 29 5.02 11.11 -20.33
C GLU A 29 5.68 10.97 -21.71
N THR A 30 6.78 10.22 -21.80
CA THR A 30 7.50 10.02 -23.05
C THR A 30 7.04 8.81 -23.85
N MET A 31 6.20 7.93 -23.27
CA MET A 31 5.68 6.76 -23.97
C MET A 31 4.32 7.04 -24.61
N GLY A 32 4.11 6.57 -25.83
CA GLY A 32 2.80 6.49 -26.45
C GLY A 32 1.91 5.42 -25.79
N ILE A 33 0.59 5.51 -26.02
CA ILE A 33 -0.40 4.57 -25.44
C ILE A 33 -0.05 3.12 -25.76
N ALA A 34 0.26 2.79 -27.01
CA ALA A 34 0.57 1.43 -27.43
C ALA A 34 1.74 0.81 -26.62
N ARG A 35 2.76 1.60 -26.32
CA ARG A 35 3.91 1.15 -25.54
C ARG A 35 3.57 0.99 -24.07
N LYS A 36 2.73 1.87 -23.51
CA LYS A 36 2.22 1.74 -22.13
C LYS A 36 1.38 0.47 -21.98
N VAL A 37 0.52 0.18 -22.94
CA VAL A 37 -0.29 -1.05 -22.96
C VAL A 37 0.60 -2.30 -22.97
N LYS A 38 1.60 -2.34 -23.86
CA LYS A 38 2.55 -3.47 -23.93
C LYS A 38 3.36 -3.68 -22.65
N ARG A 39 3.58 -2.62 -21.87
CA ARG A 39 4.26 -2.70 -20.57
C ARG A 39 3.32 -2.99 -19.40
N GLY A 40 2.03 -3.17 -19.66
CA GLY A 40 1.04 -3.42 -18.62
C GLY A 40 0.69 -2.22 -17.74
N LEU A 41 1.07 -1.00 -18.16
CA LEU A 41 0.86 0.25 -17.40
C LEU A 41 -0.46 0.95 -17.77
N CYS A 42 -1.12 0.48 -18.79
CA CYS A 42 -2.30 1.11 -19.38
C CYS A 42 -3.23 0.07 -20.00
N TRP A 43 -4.54 0.26 -19.84
CA TRP A 43 -5.56 -0.42 -20.62
C TRP A 43 -6.23 0.60 -21.57
N TYR A 44 -6.24 0.28 -22.84
CA TYR A 44 -6.88 1.10 -23.86
C TYR A 44 -7.20 0.26 -25.12
N PRO A 45 -8.41 0.36 -25.68
CA PRO A 45 -9.58 1.01 -25.08
C PRO A 45 -10.21 0.19 -23.95
N VAL A 46 -10.95 0.88 -23.08
CA VAL A 46 -11.75 0.23 -22.04
C VAL A 46 -13.21 0.59 -22.16
N GLY A 47 -14.08 -0.28 -21.66
CA GLY A 47 -15.50 0.00 -21.50
C GLY A 47 -15.85 0.21 -20.02
N THR A 48 -16.97 0.86 -19.77
CA THR A 48 -17.54 1.04 -18.46
C THR A 48 -18.67 0.06 -18.20
N GLY A 49 -18.72 -0.49 -16.98
CA GLY A 49 -19.79 -1.34 -16.49
C GLY A 49 -20.63 -0.64 -15.42
N ARG A 50 -21.06 -1.41 -14.44
CA ARG A 50 -21.88 -0.91 -13.32
C ARG A 50 -21.11 0.05 -12.45
N SER A 51 -21.83 1.04 -11.90
CA SER A 51 -21.35 1.87 -10.79
C SER A 51 -22.20 1.59 -9.55
N PHE A 52 -21.56 1.54 -8.39
CA PHE A 52 -22.22 1.24 -7.12
C PHE A 52 -21.38 1.72 -5.93
N TYR A 53 -21.96 1.68 -4.75
CA TYR A 53 -21.20 1.88 -3.51
C TYR A 53 -20.77 0.52 -2.96
N ASN A 54 -19.48 0.37 -2.70
CA ASN A 54 -18.91 -0.87 -2.15
C ASN A 54 -19.16 -0.95 -0.62
N SER A 55 -18.67 -2.04 0.00
CA SER A 55 -18.79 -2.27 1.45
C SER A 55 -18.11 -1.21 2.33
N LEU A 56 -17.17 -0.46 1.77
CA LEU A 56 -16.48 0.66 2.42
C LEU A 56 -17.17 2.02 2.15
N ASN A 57 -18.38 1.98 1.56
CA ASN A 57 -19.14 3.18 1.17
C ASN A 57 -18.38 4.09 0.17
N GLN A 58 -17.57 3.50 -0.68
CA GLN A 58 -16.87 4.20 -1.76
C GLN A 58 -17.66 4.03 -3.05
N LEU A 59 -17.80 5.11 -3.81
CA LEU A 59 -18.36 5.08 -5.16
C LEU A 59 -17.34 4.41 -6.09
N VAL A 60 -17.74 3.31 -6.72
CA VAL A 60 -16.88 2.54 -7.61
C VAL A 60 -17.52 2.33 -8.97
N ILE A 61 -16.69 2.10 -9.98
CA ILE A 61 -17.12 1.78 -11.36
C ILE A 61 -16.35 0.56 -11.85
N GLU A 62 -17.05 -0.32 -12.53
CA GLU A 62 -16.45 -1.45 -13.24
C GLU A 62 -15.88 -0.98 -14.57
N ILE A 63 -14.63 -1.35 -14.82
CA ILE A 63 -13.90 -1.08 -16.07
C ILE A 63 -13.60 -2.40 -16.73
N GLU A 64 -13.91 -2.51 -18.00
CA GLU A 64 -13.74 -3.70 -18.79
C GLU A 64 -12.65 -3.49 -19.84
N ARG A 65 -11.66 -4.39 -19.85
CA ARG A 65 -10.58 -4.41 -20.83
C ARG A 65 -11.12 -4.94 -22.16
N LYS A 66 -10.98 -4.17 -23.21
CA LYS A 66 -11.53 -4.53 -24.53
C LYS A 66 -10.54 -5.26 -25.41
N GLU A 67 -9.27 -4.90 -25.36
CA GLU A 67 -8.20 -5.43 -26.19
C GLU A 67 -6.99 -5.83 -25.33
N ASP A 68 -6.04 -6.55 -25.92
CA ASP A 68 -4.74 -6.91 -25.31
C ASP A 68 -4.86 -7.66 -23.96
N LYS A 69 -5.87 -8.52 -23.83
CA LYS A 69 -6.21 -9.22 -22.59
C LYS A 69 -5.17 -10.25 -22.16
N ASP A 70 -4.29 -10.65 -23.06
CA ASP A 70 -3.17 -11.58 -22.85
C ASP A 70 -1.91 -10.90 -22.30
N ILE A 71 -1.88 -9.56 -22.29
CA ILE A 71 -0.74 -8.82 -21.75
C ILE A 71 -0.85 -8.72 -20.24
N GLU A 72 0.19 -9.15 -19.53
CA GLU A 72 0.29 -8.95 -18.09
C GLU A 72 0.26 -7.47 -17.74
N HIS A 73 -0.37 -7.12 -16.61
CA HIS A 73 -0.51 -5.75 -16.16
C HIS A 73 -0.13 -5.59 -14.68
N VAL A 74 0.08 -4.34 -14.28
CA VAL A 74 0.50 -3.98 -12.92
C VAL A 74 -0.63 -3.49 -12.02
N PHE A 75 -1.87 -3.49 -12.52
CA PHE A 75 -3.01 -3.02 -11.73
C PHE A 75 -3.37 -4.03 -10.65
N GLU A 76 -3.38 -3.55 -9.42
CA GLU A 76 -3.75 -4.33 -8.24
C GLU A 76 -4.43 -3.43 -7.21
N PHE A 77 -5.07 -4.04 -6.21
CA PHE A 77 -5.73 -3.31 -5.13
C PHE A 77 -4.82 -2.23 -4.53
N GLY A 78 -5.37 -1.03 -4.37
CA GLY A 78 -4.69 0.10 -3.75
C GLY A 78 -3.85 0.96 -4.71
N ARG A 79 -3.62 0.52 -5.94
CA ARG A 79 -2.83 1.30 -6.91
C ARG A 79 -3.62 2.52 -7.40
N PRO A 80 -3.00 3.71 -7.43
CA PRO A 80 -3.61 4.88 -8.02
C PRO A 80 -3.59 4.81 -9.55
N VAL A 81 -4.69 5.24 -10.14
CA VAL A 81 -4.86 5.29 -11.60
C VAL A 81 -5.49 6.61 -12.02
N CYS A 82 -5.26 7.03 -13.24
CA CYS A 82 -5.99 8.11 -13.89
C CYS A 82 -6.60 7.65 -15.20
N PHE A 83 -7.70 8.29 -15.57
CA PHE A 83 -8.39 8.05 -16.83
C PHE A 83 -8.00 9.11 -17.84
N PHE A 84 -8.14 8.74 -19.10
CA PHE A 84 -7.95 9.64 -20.24
C PHE A 84 -8.88 9.28 -21.38
N GLU A 85 -9.13 10.23 -22.24
CA GLU A 85 -9.82 10.04 -23.50
C GLU A 85 -8.89 10.38 -24.66
N GLN A 86 -8.88 9.57 -25.69
CA GLN A 86 -8.18 9.89 -26.92
C GLN A 86 -9.14 10.53 -27.92
N GLY A 87 -8.89 11.76 -28.29
CA GLY A 87 -9.63 12.46 -29.31
C GLY A 87 -9.45 11.87 -30.72
N TYR A 88 -10.35 12.22 -31.65
CA TYR A 88 -10.24 11.81 -33.05
C TYR A 88 -9.02 12.37 -33.77
N ASP A 89 -8.44 13.45 -33.24
CA ASP A 89 -7.17 14.05 -33.69
C ASP A 89 -5.93 13.32 -33.14
N GLY A 90 -6.13 12.24 -32.36
CA GLY A 90 -5.08 11.47 -31.73
C GLY A 90 -4.55 12.08 -30.43
N LYS A 91 -5.00 13.27 -30.02
CA LYS A 91 -4.59 13.90 -28.79
C LYS A 91 -5.21 13.21 -27.58
N ILE A 92 -4.45 13.16 -26.49
CA ILE A 92 -4.88 12.56 -25.23
C ILE A 92 -5.31 13.66 -24.28
N HIS A 93 -6.52 13.51 -23.75
CA HIS A 93 -7.06 14.37 -22.69
C HIS A 93 -7.11 13.57 -21.39
N TYR A 94 -6.26 13.93 -20.44
CA TYR A 94 -6.26 13.32 -19.10
C TYR A 94 -7.31 13.97 -18.21
N PHE A 95 -8.05 13.12 -17.50
CA PHE A 95 -9.00 13.60 -16.49
C PHE A 95 -8.24 13.98 -15.20
N ASN A 96 -8.72 15.01 -14.53
CA ASN A 96 -8.04 15.54 -13.35
C ASN A 96 -8.20 14.66 -12.10
N SER A 97 -9.11 13.71 -12.13
CA SER A 97 -9.41 12.84 -11.01
C SER A 97 -8.43 11.70 -10.89
N ILE A 98 -7.81 11.57 -9.72
CA ILE A 98 -7.03 10.38 -9.36
C ILE A 98 -7.97 9.40 -8.69
N CYS A 99 -7.97 8.17 -9.19
CA CYS A 99 -8.81 7.07 -8.73
C CYS A 99 -7.94 5.97 -8.12
N THR A 100 -8.55 5.03 -7.43
CA THR A 100 -7.84 3.93 -6.78
C THR A 100 -8.43 2.59 -7.18
N VAL A 101 -7.59 1.64 -7.55
CA VAL A 101 -8.02 0.28 -7.87
C VAL A 101 -8.53 -0.40 -6.60
N SER A 102 -9.77 -0.87 -6.65
CA SER A 102 -10.42 -1.66 -5.60
C SER A 102 -10.34 -3.16 -5.87
N TYR A 103 -10.29 -3.55 -7.14
CA TYR A 103 -10.12 -4.92 -7.61
C TYR A 103 -9.58 -4.91 -9.03
N ALA A 104 -8.75 -5.87 -9.39
CA ALA A 104 -8.36 -6.10 -10.77
C ALA A 104 -8.07 -7.59 -11.02
N ASP A 105 -8.51 -8.07 -12.18
CA ASP A 105 -8.11 -9.33 -12.77
C ASP A 105 -7.59 -9.07 -14.21
N GLU A 106 -7.46 -10.08 -15.03
CA GLU A 106 -6.92 -9.97 -16.38
C GLU A 106 -7.81 -9.16 -17.34
N GLU A 107 -9.12 -9.13 -17.08
CA GLU A 107 -10.12 -8.53 -17.99
C GLU A 107 -10.91 -7.38 -17.38
N ARG A 108 -11.00 -7.32 -16.05
CA ARG A 108 -11.89 -6.42 -15.33
C ARG A 108 -11.16 -5.71 -14.18
N MET A 109 -11.51 -4.47 -14.00
CA MET A 109 -11.06 -3.63 -12.90
C MET A 109 -12.27 -2.98 -12.23
N VAL A 110 -12.24 -2.86 -10.92
CA VAL A 110 -13.18 -2.03 -10.15
C VAL A 110 -12.39 -0.87 -9.56
N VAL A 111 -12.81 0.34 -9.84
CA VAL A 111 -12.06 1.55 -9.48
C VAL A 111 -12.91 2.46 -8.61
N ALA A 112 -12.37 2.84 -7.46
CA ALA A 112 -12.97 3.85 -6.59
C ALA A 112 -12.72 5.23 -7.17
N VAL A 113 -13.80 6.01 -7.34
CA VAL A 113 -13.76 7.36 -7.88
C VAL A 113 -14.05 8.38 -6.78
N PRO A 114 -13.44 9.61 -6.83
CA PRO A 114 -13.59 10.58 -5.75
C PRO A 114 -14.98 11.19 -5.64
N GLY A 115 -15.82 11.09 -6.66
CA GLY A 115 -17.16 11.64 -6.61
C GLY A 115 -17.95 11.45 -7.90
N ALA A 116 -19.22 11.86 -7.86
CA ALA A 116 -20.16 11.72 -8.98
C ALA A 116 -19.73 12.45 -10.26
N GLY A 117 -19.06 13.59 -10.14
CA GLY A 117 -18.52 14.34 -11.27
C GLY A 117 -17.50 13.53 -12.07
N SER A 118 -16.56 12.90 -11.38
CA SER A 118 -15.57 12.01 -12.00
C SER A 118 -16.22 10.78 -12.64
N LEU A 119 -17.24 10.21 -11.98
CA LEU A 119 -17.99 9.09 -12.52
C LEU A 119 -18.66 9.45 -13.86
N LEU A 120 -19.33 10.60 -13.92
CA LEU A 120 -20.00 11.07 -15.13
C LEU A 120 -19.01 11.34 -16.26
N GLU A 121 -17.86 11.91 -15.95
CA GLU A 121 -16.80 12.16 -16.94
C GLU A 121 -16.28 10.83 -17.53
N ILE A 122 -16.03 9.83 -16.69
CA ILE A 122 -15.60 8.50 -17.13
C ILE A 122 -16.69 7.83 -17.99
N GLN A 123 -17.95 7.86 -17.55
CA GLN A 123 -19.06 7.24 -18.27
C GLN A 123 -19.39 7.93 -19.59
N GLY A 124 -19.11 9.22 -19.72
CA GLY A 124 -19.36 10.01 -20.92
C GLY A 124 -18.27 9.90 -21.99
N ALA A 125 -17.12 9.33 -21.69
CA ALA A 125 -16.01 9.22 -22.62
C ALA A 125 -16.23 8.12 -23.66
N GLU A 126 -15.98 8.43 -24.94
CA GLU A 126 -16.15 7.49 -26.05
C GLU A 126 -14.92 6.58 -26.23
N ARG A 127 -13.73 7.14 -26.11
CA ARG A 127 -12.45 6.44 -26.34
C ARG A 127 -11.61 6.47 -25.07
N LEU A 128 -12.14 5.79 -24.05
CA LEU A 128 -11.63 5.77 -22.69
C LEU A 128 -10.41 4.86 -22.55
N GLY A 129 -9.42 5.34 -21.80
CA GLY A 129 -8.32 4.55 -21.31
C GLY A 129 -8.08 4.79 -19.83
N VAL A 130 -7.38 3.87 -19.19
CA VAL A 130 -6.96 3.95 -17.80
C VAL A 130 -5.47 3.61 -17.71
N GLN A 131 -4.73 4.40 -16.96
CA GLN A 131 -3.31 4.17 -16.74
C GLN A 131 -2.91 4.31 -15.30
N LEU A 132 -1.80 3.67 -14.96
CA LEU A 132 -1.17 3.82 -13.67
C LEU A 132 -0.83 5.29 -13.40
N TYR A 133 -1.02 5.73 -12.16
CA TYR A 133 -0.62 7.04 -11.68
C TYR A 133 0.44 6.90 -10.58
N PHE A 134 1.26 7.95 -10.38
CA PHE A 134 2.27 7.96 -9.33
C PHE A 134 1.62 8.03 -7.95
N ASP A 135 2.11 7.23 -6.99
CA ASP A 135 1.54 7.13 -5.64
C ASP A 135 2.03 8.26 -4.72
N GLU A 136 1.58 9.48 -5.00
CA GLU A 136 1.84 10.67 -4.16
C GLU A 136 1.31 10.50 -2.74
N THR A 137 0.17 9.83 -2.58
CA THR A 137 -0.50 9.70 -1.29
C THR A 137 0.32 8.86 -0.31
N SER A 138 0.88 7.74 -0.76
CA SER A 138 1.75 6.91 0.09
C SER A 138 2.99 7.66 0.55
N TYR A 139 3.65 8.39 -0.35
CA TYR A 139 4.79 9.22 0.04
C TYR A 139 4.44 10.33 1.01
N ARG A 140 3.33 11.03 0.77
CA ARG A 140 2.84 12.06 1.70
C ARG A 140 2.57 11.48 3.09
N THR A 141 1.92 10.33 3.17
CA THR A 141 1.67 9.63 4.44
C THR A 141 2.96 9.26 5.15
N MET A 142 3.98 8.79 4.42
CA MET A 142 5.29 8.49 5.00
C MET A 142 5.99 9.74 5.53
N PHE A 143 5.93 10.87 4.80
CA PHE A 143 6.49 12.14 5.27
C PHE A 143 5.78 12.65 6.53
N GLU A 144 4.46 12.61 6.56
CA GLU A 144 3.67 13.00 7.72
C GLU A 144 3.98 12.12 8.93
N ALA A 145 4.09 10.81 8.74
CA ALA A 145 4.44 9.87 9.82
C ALA A 145 5.82 10.16 10.41
N LEU A 146 6.83 10.41 9.58
CA LEU A 146 8.16 10.79 10.05
C LEU A 146 8.14 12.12 10.82
N GLU A 147 7.40 13.10 10.33
CA GLU A 147 7.27 14.39 10.99
C GLU A 147 6.60 14.26 12.37
N ASP A 148 5.55 13.45 12.47
CA ASP A 148 4.86 13.18 13.72
C ASP A 148 5.79 12.52 14.75
N VAL A 149 6.58 11.55 14.32
CA VAL A 149 7.57 10.88 15.18
C VAL A 149 8.66 11.86 15.65
N ILE A 150 9.16 12.73 14.77
CA ILE A 150 10.17 13.72 15.10
C ILE A 150 9.62 14.74 16.12
N ARG A 151 8.39 15.20 15.94
CA ARG A 151 7.74 16.19 16.80
C ARG A 151 7.23 15.65 18.12
N ALA A 152 7.08 14.34 18.24
CA ALA A 152 6.53 13.70 19.43
C ALA A 152 7.33 14.04 20.69
N LYS A 153 6.66 14.50 21.73
CA LYS A 153 7.25 14.84 23.05
C LYS A 153 6.30 14.42 24.17
N GLY A 154 6.87 13.77 25.19
CA GLY A 154 6.15 13.45 26.43
C GLY A 154 4.94 12.50 26.24
N ASN A 155 4.88 11.75 25.15
CA ASN A 155 3.82 10.80 24.86
C ASN A 155 4.38 9.42 24.47
N ARG A 156 3.48 8.45 24.29
CA ARG A 156 3.86 7.08 23.94
C ARG A 156 4.63 6.97 22.63
N LEU A 157 4.32 7.81 21.64
CA LEU A 157 5.03 7.85 20.36
C LEU A 157 6.51 8.25 20.57
N ALA A 158 6.78 9.26 21.39
CA ALA A 158 8.13 9.67 21.74
C ALA A 158 8.90 8.57 22.49
N GLU A 159 8.24 7.89 23.41
CA GLU A 159 8.82 6.76 24.15
C GLU A 159 9.21 5.61 23.21
N LEU A 160 8.30 5.20 22.33
CA LEU A 160 8.57 4.14 21.35
C LEU A 160 9.67 4.53 20.35
N ARG A 161 9.71 5.78 19.90
CA ARG A 161 10.81 6.32 19.10
C ARG A 161 12.16 6.11 19.80
N ASP A 162 12.23 6.50 21.05
CA ASP A 162 13.48 6.45 21.82
C ASP A 162 13.90 5.00 22.11
N ILE A 163 12.97 4.10 22.30
CA ILE A 163 13.23 2.65 22.39
C ILE A 163 13.78 2.11 21.06
N LEU A 164 13.11 2.39 19.94
CA LEU A 164 13.52 1.93 18.62
C LEU A 164 14.90 2.47 18.20
N LEU A 165 15.25 3.67 18.65
CA LEU A 165 16.57 4.28 18.42
C LEU A 165 17.59 3.94 19.52
N SER A 166 17.30 2.95 20.35
CA SER A 166 18.18 2.46 21.43
C SER A 166 18.59 3.55 22.44
N LYS A 167 17.73 4.54 22.67
CA LYS A 167 17.98 5.60 23.67
C LYS A 167 17.42 5.27 25.04
N GLN A 168 16.48 4.36 25.10
CA GLN A 168 16.00 3.76 26.34
C GLN A 168 15.69 2.27 26.13
N PRO A 169 15.73 1.45 27.18
CA PRO A 169 15.45 0.03 27.09
C PRO A 169 13.95 -0.22 26.90
N SER A 170 13.61 -1.29 26.17
CA SER A 170 12.26 -1.83 26.13
C SER A 170 11.92 -2.58 27.41
N CYS A 171 10.64 -2.63 27.76
CA CYS A 171 10.11 -3.34 28.92
C CYS A 171 9.41 -4.63 28.52
N TRP A 172 9.39 -5.56 29.46
CA TRP A 172 8.77 -6.87 29.33
C TRP A 172 7.80 -7.11 30.49
N ARG A 173 6.72 -7.85 30.21
CA ARG A 173 5.76 -8.29 31.24
C ARG A 173 6.15 -9.68 31.69
N ALA A 174 5.93 -9.97 32.98
CA ALA A 174 5.96 -11.35 33.46
C ALA A 174 4.71 -12.07 32.96
N THR A 175 4.89 -13.17 32.22
CA THR A 175 3.80 -14.02 31.73
C THR A 175 4.15 -15.49 31.94
N TYR A 176 3.12 -16.33 32.00
CA TYR A 176 3.33 -17.77 31.99
C TYR A 176 3.56 -18.22 30.55
N PRO A 177 4.57 -19.07 30.27
CA PRO A 177 4.80 -19.61 28.94
C PRO A 177 3.59 -20.39 28.43
N VAL A 178 3.20 -20.13 27.19
CA VAL A 178 2.15 -20.88 26.49
C VAL A 178 2.82 -21.96 25.63
N ARG A 179 2.24 -23.14 25.59
CA ARG A 179 2.70 -24.27 24.80
C ARG A 179 1.93 -24.36 23.49
N PHE A 180 2.68 -24.57 22.42
CA PHE A 180 2.15 -24.72 21.05
C PHE A 180 2.71 -26.01 20.44
N PRO A 181 2.01 -27.17 20.59
CA PRO A 181 2.52 -28.45 20.11
C PRO A 181 2.79 -28.52 18.60
N TRP A 182 2.18 -27.64 17.81
CA TRP A 182 2.34 -27.52 16.37
C TRP A 182 3.50 -26.63 15.93
N LEU A 183 4.14 -25.94 16.85
CA LEU A 183 5.33 -25.10 16.60
C LEU A 183 6.59 -25.84 17.06
N ASN A 184 7.71 -25.56 16.41
CA ASN A 184 9.00 -25.98 16.96
C ASN A 184 9.40 -25.11 18.18
N SER A 185 10.41 -25.52 18.89
CA SER A 185 10.83 -24.84 20.12
C SER A 185 11.24 -23.38 19.91
N THR A 186 11.87 -23.05 18.79
CA THR A 186 12.28 -21.70 18.45
C THR A 186 11.09 -20.82 18.12
N GLN A 187 10.13 -21.34 17.37
CA GLN A 187 8.88 -20.65 17.05
C GLN A 187 8.04 -20.40 18.30
N GLU A 188 7.92 -21.42 19.17
CA GLU A 188 7.22 -21.31 20.46
C GLU A 188 7.85 -20.24 21.35
N ALA A 189 9.18 -20.21 21.44
CA ALA A 189 9.91 -19.20 22.19
C ALA A 189 9.69 -17.80 21.60
N ALA A 190 9.66 -17.64 20.28
CA ALA A 190 9.42 -16.38 19.61
C ALA A 190 8.00 -15.85 19.91
N VAL A 191 6.96 -16.70 19.83
CA VAL A 191 5.58 -16.30 20.16
C VAL A 191 5.50 -15.85 21.63
N ASN A 192 6.05 -16.64 22.56
CA ASN A 192 6.07 -16.27 23.99
C ASN A 192 6.80 -14.93 24.22
N LYS A 193 7.89 -14.66 23.50
CA LYS A 193 8.60 -13.40 23.56
C LYS A 193 7.70 -12.21 23.10
N VAL A 194 6.96 -12.38 22.03
CA VAL A 194 5.98 -11.37 21.57
C VAL A 194 4.93 -11.10 22.64
N LEU A 195 4.37 -12.15 23.25
CA LEU A 195 3.35 -12.02 24.29
C LEU A 195 3.85 -11.33 25.56
N CYS A 196 5.15 -11.47 25.89
CA CYS A 196 5.79 -10.80 27.03
C CYS A 196 6.13 -9.34 26.74
N ALA A 197 6.25 -8.92 25.48
CA ALA A 197 6.67 -7.58 25.13
C ALA A 197 5.64 -6.54 25.59
N LYS A 198 6.09 -5.54 26.35
CA LYS A 198 5.28 -4.36 26.68
C LYS A 198 5.37 -3.30 25.58
N ASP A 199 6.51 -3.19 24.94
CA ASP A 199 6.83 -2.13 23.98
C ASP A 199 7.07 -2.68 22.58
N VAL A 200 8.15 -3.43 22.39
CA VAL A 200 8.62 -3.91 21.09
C VAL A 200 9.15 -5.33 21.21
N ALA A 201 8.83 -6.18 20.27
CA ALA A 201 9.47 -7.46 20.05
C ALA A 201 9.87 -7.61 18.59
N ILE A 202 11.07 -8.11 18.34
CA ILE A 202 11.58 -8.36 16.99
C ILE A 202 11.69 -9.86 16.80
N VAL A 203 11.00 -10.38 15.78
CA VAL A 203 11.08 -11.76 15.35
C VAL A 203 11.89 -11.80 14.05
N HIS A 204 13.14 -12.25 14.16
CA HIS A 204 14.02 -12.39 13.00
C HIS A 204 14.11 -13.84 12.57
N GLY A 205 14.04 -14.09 11.25
CA GLY A 205 14.21 -15.43 10.69
C GLY A 205 14.55 -15.37 9.21
N PRO A 206 15.54 -16.15 8.75
CA PRO A 206 15.86 -16.29 7.33
C PRO A 206 14.66 -16.81 6.51
N PRO A 207 14.69 -16.73 5.17
CA PRO A 207 13.67 -17.34 4.33
C PRO A 207 13.47 -18.84 4.63
N GLY A 208 12.22 -19.30 4.63
CA GLY A 208 11.87 -20.70 4.85
C GLY A 208 11.88 -21.18 6.30
N THR A 209 12.07 -20.32 7.29
CA THR A 209 12.10 -20.69 8.72
C THR A 209 10.71 -20.70 9.39
N GLY A 210 9.63 -20.45 8.62
CA GLY A 210 8.28 -20.44 9.16
C GLY A 210 7.90 -19.15 9.89
N LYS A 211 8.48 -17.99 9.50
CA LYS A 211 8.12 -16.69 10.08
C LYS A 211 6.62 -16.39 10.03
N THR A 212 5.99 -16.66 8.90
CA THR A 212 4.56 -16.43 8.71
C THR A 212 3.74 -17.26 9.70
N THR A 213 4.06 -18.54 9.87
CA THR A 213 3.40 -19.43 10.85
C THR A 213 3.55 -18.88 12.26
N THR A 214 4.75 -18.44 12.63
CA THR A 214 5.05 -17.82 13.93
C THR A 214 4.23 -16.55 14.15
N LEU A 215 4.17 -15.67 13.14
CA LEU A 215 3.40 -14.42 13.21
C LEU A 215 1.89 -14.66 13.30
N VAL A 216 1.37 -15.61 12.54
CA VAL A 216 -0.06 -15.96 12.61
C VAL A 216 -0.42 -16.42 14.02
N GLU A 217 0.39 -17.26 14.63
CA GLU A 217 0.16 -17.71 16.02
C GLU A 217 0.26 -16.56 17.03
N ALA A 218 1.26 -15.68 16.86
CA ALA A 218 1.41 -14.50 17.71
C ALA A 218 0.20 -13.56 17.60
N ILE A 219 -0.32 -13.34 16.39
CA ILE A 219 -1.54 -12.54 16.14
C ILE A 219 -2.75 -13.19 16.81
N TYR A 220 -2.95 -14.49 16.58
CA TYR A 220 -4.06 -15.25 17.19
C TYR A 220 -4.07 -15.16 18.70
N GLU A 221 -2.92 -15.41 19.35
CA GLU A 221 -2.79 -15.33 20.78
C GLU A 221 -2.95 -13.88 21.31
N THR A 222 -2.50 -12.89 20.56
CA THR A 222 -2.67 -11.47 20.91
C THR A 222 -4.15 -11.06 20.89
N LEU A 223 -4.93 -11.56 19.93
CA LEU A 223 -6.37 -11.28 19.82
C LEU A 223 -7.16 -11.79 21.04
N HIS A 224 -6.67 -12.79 21.77
CA HIS A 224 -7.27 -13.23 23.03
C HIS A 224 -6.97 -12.32 24.22
N ARG A 225 -6.01 -11.41 24.09
CA ARG A 225 -5.50 -10.55 25.16
C ARG A 225 -5.74 -9.08 24.96
N GLU A 226 -5.93 -8.67 23.71
CA GLU A 226 -6.07 -7.27 23.30
C GLU A 226 -7.36 -7.07 22.51
N ASN A 227 -7.93 -5.88 22.62
CA ASN A 227 -9.19 -5.56 21.94
C ASN A 227 -9.00 -5.28 20.43
N GLN A 228 -7.79 -4.95 20.02
CA GLN A 228 -7.49 -4.57 18.65
C GLN A 228 -6.04 -4.93 18.28
N VAL A 229 -5.87 -5.47 17.08
CA VAL A 229 -4.57 -5.76 16.49
C VAL A 229 -4.53 -5.17 15.08
N LEU A 230 -3.51 -4.37 14.80
CA LEU A 230 -3.23 -3.87 13.47
C LEU A 230 -2.10 -4.69 12.85
N VAL A 231 -2.37 -5.31 11.72
CA VAL A 231 -1.38 -6.06 10.94
C VAL A 231 -1.03 -5.30 9.68
N CYS A 232 0.24 -5.00 9.51
CA CYS A 232 0.75 -4.29 8.33
C CYS A 232 1.73 -5.17 7.56
N ALA A 233 1.70 -5.06 6.25
CA ALA A 233 2.62 -5.74 5.35
C ALA A 233 3.18 -4.76 4.32
N GLN A 234 4.32 -5.10 3.73
CA GLN A 234 4.98 -4.26 2.73
C GLN A 234 4.21 -4.22 1.40
N SER A 235 3.46 -5.26 1.08
CA SER A 235 2.62 -5.36 -0.10
C SER A 235 1.32 -6.11 0.19
N ASN A 236 0.35 -5.99 -0.70
CA ASN A 236 -0.95 -6.68 -0.58
C ASN A 236 -0.84 -8.20 -0.72
N THR A 237 0.26 -8.70 -1.25
CA THR A 237 0.54 -10.12 -1.45
C THR A 237 1.45 -10.72 -0.37
N ALA A 238 1.91 -9.90 0.55
CA ALA A 238 2.80 -10.33 1.63
C ALA A 238 2.04 -10.85 2.85
#